data_3101cf3a5c2139598793a63a85252188
#
_entry.id   3101cf3a5c2139598793a63a85252188
#
_cell.length_a   1.000
_cell.length_b   1.000
_cell.length_c   1.000
_cell.angle_alpha   90.00
_cell.angle_beta   90.00
_cell.angle_gamma   90.00
#
_symmetry.space_group_name_H-M   'P 1'
#
loop_
_entity.id
_entity.type
_entity.pdbx_description
1 polymer ?
#
loop_
_entity_poly.entity_id
_entity_poly.type
_entity_poly.pdbx_seq_one_letter_code
_entity_poly.pdbx_strand_id
1 'polypeptide(L)'
;NTTRDWLLGQKGIGAETADAILCYCCKQDFMVVDSYTNKLLKRFGYEFESYEELQSWCEYGINENYDKIAQLYNSKITLNKIYARFHGKIIEFMKRNPKG
;
A
#
# COMPACT_ATOMS: atom_id res chain seq x y z
N ASN A 1 -10.42 11.14 6.41
CA ASN A 1 -9.81 10.84 7.70
C ASN A 1 -9.14 12.07 8.26
N THR A 2 -9.59 12.54 9.42
CA THR A 2 -9.10 13.78 10.04
C THR A 2 -7.61 13.71 10.36
N THR A 3 -7.14 12.57 10.87
CA THR A 3 -5.72 12.40 11.20
C THR A 3 -4.85 12.45 9.94
N ARG A 4 -5.30 11.81 8.87
CA ARG A 4 -4.59 11.84 7.59
C ARG A 4 -4.51 13.26 7.06
N ASP A 5 -5.62 13.98 7.09
CA ASP A 5 -5.66 15.38 6.63
C ASP A 5 -4.72 16.26 7.44
N TRP A 6 -4.70 16.05 8.76
CA TRP A 6 -3.79 16.80 9.63
C TRP A 6 -2.33 16.52 9.27
N LEU A 7 -1.98 15.25 9.05
CA LEU A 7 -0.62 14.88 8.65
C LEU A 7 -0.23 15.51 7.33
N LEU A 8 -1.14 15.47 6.34
CA LEU A 8 -0.87 16.05 5.03
C LEU A 8 -0.68 17.56 5.08
N GLY A 9 -1.22 18.21 6.11
CA GLY A 9 -1.03 19.64 6.31
C GLY A 9 0.33 20.01 6.88
N GLN A 10 1.12 19.04 7.34
CA GLN A 10 2.44 19.31 7.90
C GLN A 10 3.49 19.43 6.82
N LYS A 11 4.41 20.38 6.99
CA LYS A 11 5.48 20.59 6.03
C LYS A 11 6.37 19.33 5.96
N GLY A 12 6.63 18.90 4.76
CA GLY A 12 7.50 17.74 4.54
C GLY A 12 6.81 16.39 4.61
N ILE A 13 5.49 16.37 4.86
CA ILE A 13 4.73 15.12 4.88
C ILE A 13 3.82 15.04 3.67
N GLY A 14 4.18 14.17 2.72
CA GLY A 14 3.33 13.86 1.57
C GLY A 14 2.45 12.66 1.85
N ALA A 15 1.66 12.25 0.85
CA ALA A 15 0.69 11.16 0.98
C ALA A 15 1.34 9.85 1.39
N GLU A 16 2.48 9.49 0.79
CA GLU A 16 3.17 8.25 1.13
C GLU A 16 3.61 8.22 2.59
N THR A 17 4.22 9.32 3.07
CA THR A 17 4.68 9.42 4.45
C THR A 17 3.50 9.38 5.42
N ALA A 18 2.42 10.12 5.11
CA ALA A 18 1.23 10.12 5.96
C ALA A 18 0.65 8.71 6.07
N ASP A 19 0.53 8.00 4.95
CA ASP A 19 -0.03 6.65 4.95
C ASP A 19 0.89 5.65 5.64
N ALA A 20 2.21 5.83 5.55
CA ALA A 20 3.15 5.00 6.29
C ALA A 20 2.96 5.16 7.80
N ILE A 21 2.81 6.40 8.27
CA ILE A 21 2.54 6.67 9.68
C ILE A 21 1.24 5.99 10.11
N LEU A 22 0.17 6.18 9.35
CA LEU A 22 -1.13 5.62 9.69
C LEU A 22 -1.12 4.09 9.66
N CYS A 23 -0.49 3.50 8.68
CA CYS A 23 -0.46 2.05 8.53
C CYS A 23 0.41 1.39 9.60
N TYR A 24 1.65 1.86 9.77
CA TYR A 24 2.62 1.18 10.63
C TYR A 24 2.55 1.62 12.09
N CYS A 25 2.34 2.89 12.34
CA CYS A 25 2.34 3.42 13.70
C CYS A 25 0.96 3.42 14.33
N CYS A 26 -0.07 3.77 13.56
CA CYS A 26 -1.43 3.90 14.08
C CYS A 26 -2.32 2.69 13.78
N LYS A 27 -1.82 1.71 13.04
CA LYS A 27 -2.54 0.48 12.69
C LYS A 27 -3.85 0.72 11.96
N GLN A 28 -3.91 1.78 11.16
CA GLN A 28 -5.10 2.07 10.35
C GLN A 28 -5.01 1.38 8.98
N ASP A 29 -6.16 1.20 8.33
CA ASP A 29 -6.27 0.45 7.09
C ASP A 29 -5.97 1.31 5.86
N PHE A 30 -4.70 1.67 5.71
CA PHE A 30 -4.21 2.37 4.54
C PHE A 30 -3.05 1.59 3.95
N MET A 31 -3.09 1.35 2.66
CA MET A 31 -1.96 0.74 2.00
C MET A 31 -0.96 1.82 1.60
N VAL A 32 0.30 1.59 1.96
CA VAL A 32 1.37 2.48 1.51
C VAL A 32 1.77 2.02 0.10
N VAL A 33 1.61 2.91 -0.87
CA VAL A 33 2.06 2.66 -2.23
C VAL A 33 3.17 3.65 -2.55
N ASP A 34 4.18 3.21 -3.28
CA ASP A 34 5.37 4.00 -3.50
C ASP A 34 5.87 3.83 -4.94
N SER A 35 7.05 4.36 -5.22
CA SER A 35 7.63 4.23 -6.55
C SER A 35 7.88 2.78 -6.95
N TYR A 36 8.17 1.91 -5.99
CA TYR A 36 8.34 0.48 -6.27
C TYR A 36 7.03 -0.15 -6.71
N THR A 37 5.92 0.18 -6.04
CA THR A 37 4.60 -0.31 -6.40
C THR A 37 4.23 0.15 -7.82
N ASN A 38 4.46 1.42 -8.10
CA ASN A 38 4.17 1.99 -9.41
C ASN A 38 4.99 1.31 -10.51
N LYS A 39 6.28 1.11 -10.27
CA LYS A 39 7.16 0.43 -11.23
C LYS A 39 6.74 -1.02 -11.48
N LEU A 40 6.37 -1.73 -10.41
CA LEU A 40 5.93 -3.12 -10.53
C LEU A 40 4.69 -3.22 -11.40
N LEU A 41 3.68 -2.39 -11.14
CA LEU A 41 2.44 -2.44 -11.91
C LEU A 41 2.65 -1.99 -13.35
N LYS A 42 3.56 -1.06 -13.57
CA LYS A 42 3.90 -0.64 -14.93
C LYS A 42 4.46 -1.79 -15.75
N ARG A 43 5.21 -2.70 -15.13
CA ARG A 43 5.72 -3.91 -15.81
C ARG A 43 4.58 -4.77 -16.35
N PHE A 44 3.41 -4.72 -15.69
CA PHE A 44 2.23 -5.48 -16.11
C PHE A 44 1.26 -4.66 -16.97
N GLY A 45 1.67 -3.46 -17.38
CA GLY A 45 0.87 -2.64 -18.28
C GLY A 45 -0.10 -1.69 -17.61
N TYR A 46 0.00 -1.49 -16.31
CA TYR A 46 -0.88 -0.58 -15.57
C TYR A 46 -0.20 0.74 -15.29
N GLU A 47 -0.86 1.84 -15.61
CA GLU A 47 -0.37 3.18 -15.34
C GLU A 47 -1.42 3.98 -14.58
N PHE A 48 -0.96 4.81 -13.65
CA PHE A 48 -1.83 5.60 -12.79
C PHE A 48 -1.43 7.06 -12.84
N GLU A 49 -2.42 7.95 -12.77
CA GLU A 49 -2.18 9.38 -12.88
C GLU A 49 -1.84 10.03 -11.55
N SER A 50 -2.17 9.37 -10.43
CA SER A 50 -1.93 9.94 -9.11
C SER A 50 -1.64 8.84 -8.08
N TYR A 51 -1.07 9.27 -6.95
CA TYR A 51 -0.84 8.39 -5.82
C TYR A 51 -2.16 7.80 -5.33
N GLU A 52 -3.19 8.63 -5.24
CA GLU A 52 -4.50 8.21 -4.75
C GLU A 52 -5.15 7.18 -5.65
N GLU A 53 -4.99 7.31 -6.96
CA GLU A 53 -5.51 6.32 -7.90
C GLU A 53 -4.80 4.99 -7.73
N LEU A 54 -3.47 5.01 -7.64
CA LEU A 54 -2.68 3.80 -7.40
C LEU A 54 -3.07 3.12 -6.09
N GLN A 55 -3.16 3.89 -5.01
CA GLN A 55 -3.52 3.37 -3.70
C GLN A 55 -4.92 2.74 -3.73
N SER A 56 -5.90 3.44 -4.30
CA SER A 56 -7.27 2.94 -4.38
C SER A 56 -7.36 1.65 -5.17
N TRP A 57 -6.63 1.56 -6.27
CA TRP A 57 -6.62 0.37 -7.09
C TRP A 57 -6.08 -0.83 -6.31
N CYS A 58 -4.96 -0.64 -5.60
CA CYS A 58 -4.35 -1.70 -4.80
C CYS A 58 -5.26 -2.11 -3.64
N GLU A 59 -5.81 -1.14 -2.92
CA GLU A 59 -6.69 -1.42 -1.78
C GLU A 59 -7.97 -2.14 -2.24
N TYR A 60 -8.54 -1.72 -3.36
CA TYR A 60 -9.73 -2.36 -3.91
C TYR A 60 -9.46 -3.83 -4.23
N GLY A 61 -8.34 -4.10 -4.90
CA GLY A 61 -7.98 -5.47 -5.25
C GLY A 61 -7.80 -6.37 -4.04
N ILE A 62 -7.16 -5.84 -2.99
CA ILE A 62 -6.95 -6.60 -1.76
C ILE A 62 -8.29 -6.83 -1.05
N ASN A 63 -9.14 -5.80 -0.97
CA ASN A 63 -10.43 -5.90 -0.30
C ASN A 63 -11.32 -6.93 -0.99
N GLU A 64 -11.35 -6.94 -2.33
CA GLU A 64 -12.17 -7.89 -3.08
C GLU A 64 -11.69 -9.33 -2.92
N ASN A 65 -10.44 -9.53 -2.58
CA ASN A 65 -9.85 -10.86 -2.42
C ASN A 65 -9.48 -11.17 -0.97
N TYR A 66 -10.03 -10.41 -0.02
CA TYR A 66 -9.66 -10.52 1.39
C TYR A 66 -9.76 -11.94 1.92
N ASP A 67 -10.87 -12.63 1.66
CA ASP A 67 -11.10 -13.97 2.18
C ASP A 67 -10.05 -14.97 1.66
N LYS A 68 -9.72 -14.88 0.38
CA LYS A 68 -8.71 -15.75 -0.21
C LYS A 68 -7.33 -15.48 0.37
N ILE A 69 -7.01 -14.20 0.56
CA ILE A 69 -5.71 -13.80 1.11
C ILE A 69 -5.61 -14.25 2.57
N ALA A 70 -6.67 -14.05 3.35
CA ALA A 70 -6.69 -14.46 4.76
C ALA A 70 -6.46 -15.96 4.92
N GLN A 71 -7.02 -16.76 4.00
CA GLN A 71 -6.82 -18.21 4.02
C GLN A 71 -5.35 -18.58 3.83
N LEU A 72 -4.61 -17.83 3.00
CA LEU A 72 -3.19 -18.09 2.79
C LEU A 72 -2.36 -17.88 4.05
N TYR A 73 -2.83 -17.06 4.97
CA TYR A 73 -2.15 -16.80 6.24
C TYR A 73 -2.68 -17.66 7.38
N ASN A 74 -3.57 -18.61 7.09
CA ASN A 74 -4.10 -19.58 8.06
C ASN A 74 -4.76 -18.94 9.27
N SER A 75 -5.31 -17.74 9.16
CA SER A 75 -5.84 -17.12 10.34
C SER A 75 -6.56 -15.82 10.09
N LYS A 76 -7.01 -15.27 11.20
CA LYS A 76 -7.61 -13.95 11.27
C LYS A 76 -6.54 -12.89 11.15
N ILE A 77 -6.17 -12.57 9.92
CA ILE A 77 -5.24 -11.47 9.67
C ILE A 77 -6.04 -10.20 9.43
N THR A 78 -5.64 -9.10 10.03
CA THR A 78 -6.32 -7.82 9.83
C THR A 78 -5.94 -7.23 8.48
N LEU A 79 -6.84 -6.40 7.93
CA LEU A 79 -6.59 -5.71 6.66
C LEU A 79 -5.32 -4.86 6.73
N ASN A 80 -5.12 -4.17 7.85
CA ASN A 80 -3.90 -3.38 8.09
C ASN A 80 -2.64 -4.23 7.91
N LYS A 81 -2.62 -5.43 8.48
CA LYS A 81 -1.45 -6.32 8.36
C LYS A 81 -1.24 -6.81 6.94
N ILE A 82 -2.33 -7.06 6.20
CA ILE A 82 -2.23 -7.45 4.79
C ILE A 82 -1.61 -6.32 3.99
N TYR A 83 -2.08 -5.11 4.18
CA TYR A 83 -1.53 -3.94 3.49
C TYR A 83 -0.03 -3.76 3.79
N ALA A 84 0.35 -3.88 5.05
CA ALA A 84 1.75 -3.75 5.44
C ALA A 84 2.63 -4.84 4.81
N ARG A 85 2.14 -6.07 4.78
CA ARG A 85 2.88 -7.18 4.19
C ARG A 85 3.06 -7.03 2.69
N PHE A 86 2.01 -6.62 1.98
CA PHE A 86 2.12 -6.40 0.53
C PHE A 86 3.10 -5.28 0.22
N HIS A 87 3.04 -4.19 0.97
CA HIS A 87 4.00 -3.11 0.79
C HIS A 87 5.43 -3.62 0.95
N GLY A 88 5.71 -4.35 2.04
CA GLY A 88 7.03 -4.90 2.29
C GLY A 88 7.48 -5.90 1.25
N LYS A 89 6.57 -6.77 0.80
CA LYS A 89 6.89 -7.77 -0.22
C LYS A 89 7.19 -7.13 -1.57
N ILE A 90 6.47 -6.09 -1.94
CA ILE A 90 6.72 -5.37 -3.19
C ILE A 90 8.11 -4.76 -3.18
N ILE A 91 8.49 -4.11 -2.08
CA ILE A 91 9.84 -3.52 -1.96
C ILE A 91 10.90 -4.60 -2.07
N GLU A 92 10.73 -5.71 -1.36
CA GLU A 92 11.68 -6.82 -1.38
C GLU A 92 11.83 -7.38 -2.80
N PHE A 93 10.71 -7.64 -3.48
CA PHE A 93 10.72 -8.16 -4.83
C PHE A 93 11.45 -7.22 -5.79
N MET A 94 11.14 -5.91 -5.71
CA MET A 94 11.71 -4.93 -6.62
C MET A 94 13.20 -4.72 -6.40
N LYS A 95 13.66 -4.82 -5.15
CA LYS A 95 15.10 -4.72 -4.86
C LYS A 95 15.88 -5.93 -5.38
N ARG A 96 15.24 -7.10 -5.42
CA ARG A 96 15.85 -8.32 -5.97
C ARG A 96 15.75 -8.37 -7.48
N ASN A 97 14.80 -7.66 -8.08
CA ASN A 97 14.52 -7.68 -9.51
C ASN A 97 14.45 -6.27 -10.08
N PRO A 98 15.57 -5.53 -10.03
CA PRO A 98 15.56 -4.11 -10.38
C PRO A 98 15.36 -3.82 -11.86
N LYS A 99 15.54 -4.80 -12.72
CA LYS A 99 15.37 -4.62 -14.17
C LYS A 99 13.98 -5.04 -14.61
N GLY A 100 13.32 -4.14 -15.32
CA GLY A 100 11.99 -4.48 -15.76
C GLY A 100 11.45 -3.61 -16.84
#